data_efde8acc51212567693a585cda6741b5
#
_entry.id   efde8acc51212567693a585cda6741b5
#
_cell.length_a   1.000
_cell.length_b   1.000
_cell.length_c   1.000
_cell.angle_alpha   90.00
_cell.angle_beta   90.00
_cell.angle_gamma   90.00
#
_symmetry.space_group_name_H-M   'P 1'
#
loop_
_entity.id
_entity.type
_entity.pdbx_description
1 polymer ?
#
loop_
_entity_poly.entity_id
_entity_poly.type
_entity_poly.pdbx_seq_one_letter_code
_entity_poly.pdbx_strand_id
1 'polypeptide(L)'
;MPETTIRADILQKFPELFGTKRVNDHEVNVERTIATLTRELRPAIAAALSARRAILGSPAAVREKYGWPKWEATLEDPVSGKSWTFRQIVQGMIDNALGRETAWRWRLNDEAPIPTDAHPLTNPGLELTGPWHPLDMAFNALNSPAPMNMPDFEDASPPHFQPDGTPANQPVGIFAAMQNAKEILEGRWTGRAYEVEKKGQKRSYSIKTPPAKWPIRFARPPGIHVRYDHVQVDGQPAPALIPILVLWIMNNYESLTRAGTGVYFYIPKIQTPQEALILEKLLVRLESMIGVPAGTFKIKVLYEEGIAGLWLPAIAWVLRRRLLGTNVGRWDYLGSLIEMWKDDPHGAFPDPQSINMSAPTMIAYQRYNALIMLLAGMKNGELTQGAPIGGMAAVMIYQPGDPYGRSKYNPLALRAMAIDKLRERLLGLIFVPQGPLPAGAQPTLEDILAGRVKGHLYDAYRQSWVASPEAAYVAAGNVPLRAGVAEIQSILDGPREMVEVNGRPLPTVGSGLTDAERHLLASRGLLNAQGKITPWVVTAEAIATPEKLLSRELWESIYSVPKGDITIERIQHAF
;
A
#
# COMPACT_ATOMS: atom_id res chain seq x y z
N MET A 1 12.93 -34.83 16.57
CA MET A 1 11.72 -34.41 15.84
C MET A 1 12.16 -33.44 14.75
N PRO A 2 11.54 -33.41 13.58
CA PRO A 2 11.90 -32.45 12.55
C PRO A 2 11.74 -31.02 13.11
N GLU A 3 12.67 -30.14 12.82
CA GLU A 3 12.68 -28.74 13.29
C GLU A 3 11.47 -27.95 12.81
N THR A 4 10.96 -28.31 11.62
CA THR A 4 9.73 -27.74 11.02
C THR A 4 8.81 -28.90 10.64
N THR A 5 7.55 -28.78 11.05
CA THR A 5 6.50 -29.72 10.65
C THR A 5 5.52 -28.97 9.74
N ILE A 6 5.35 -29.49 8.54
CA ILE A 6 4.39 -28.98 7.56
C ILE A 6 3.29 -30.02 7.43
N ARG A 7 2.05 -29.59 7.36
CA ARG A 7 0.87 -30.45 7.23
C ARG A 7 1.04 -31.38 6.02
N ALA A 8 0.79 -32.67 6.24
CA ALA A 8 1.13 -33.74 5.28
C ALA A 8 0.49 -33.55 3.89
N ASP A 9 -0.76 -33.09 3.84
CA ASP A 9 -1.46 -32.86 2.56
C ASP A 9 -0.83 -31.72 1.74
N ILE A 10 -0.24 -30.71 2.41
CA ILE A 10 0.49 -29.61 1.76
C ILE A 10 1.79 -30.17 1.15
N LEU A 11 2.57 -30.91 1.90
CA LEU A 11 3.78 -31.54 1.41
C LEU A 11 3.51 -32.48 0.23
N GLN A 12 2.43 -33.26 0.31
CA GLN A 12 2.03 -34.17 -0.75
C GLN A 12 1.60 -33.44 -2.03
N LYS A 13 0.86 -32.33 -1.90
CA LYS A 13 0.35 -31.57 -3.05
C LYS A 13 1.38 -30.64 -3.68
N PHE A 14 2.28 -30.08 -2.88
CA PHE A 14 3.23 -29.05 -3.31
C PHE A 14 4.68 -29.37 -2.92
N PRO A 15 5.19 -30.58 -3.23
CA PRO A 15 6.53 -30.98 -2.81
C PRO A 15 7.63 -30.08 -3.38
N GLU A 16 7.38 -29.50 -4.55
CA GLU A 16 8.34 -28.61 -5.20
C GLU A 16 8.59 -27.28 -4.49
N LEU A 17 7.75 -26.88 -3.55
CA LEU A 17 7.94 -25.64 -2.78
C LEU A 17 8.97 -25.81 -1.66
N PHE A 18 9.26 -27.02 -1.25
CA PHE A 18 10.05 -27.37 -0.07
C PHE A 18 11.40 -28.00 -0.42
N GLY A 19 12.15 -28.40 0.60
CA GLY A 19 13.47 -29.02 0.45
C GLY A 19 14.59 -28.00 0.20
N THR A 20 15.72 -28.48 -0.30
CA THR A 20 16.89 -27.65 -0.61
C THR A 20 16.74 -26.99 -1.97
N LYS A 21 16.98 -25.68 -2.02
CA LYS A 21 16.97 -24.84 -3.22
C LYS A 21 18.36 -24.24 -3.45
N ARG A 22 18.73 -24.08 -4.71
CA ARG A 22 19.86 -23.24 -5.09
C ARG A 22 19.35 -21.85 -5.46
N VAL A 23 19.76 -20.84 -4.69
CA VAL A 23 19.32 -19.45 -4.84
C VAL A 23 20.54 -18.55 -4.80
N ASN A 24 20.79 -17.79 -5.87
CA ASN A 24 21.97 -16.93 -6.02
C ASN A 24 23.28 -17.67 -5.65
N ASP A 25 23.46 -18.86 -6.21
CA ASP A 25 24.58 -19.77 -5.97
C ASP A 25 24.72 -20.32 -4.52
N HIS A 26 23.77 -20.08 -3.66
CA HIS A 26 23.72 -20.62 -2.30
C HIS A 26 22.72 -21.78 -2.20
N GLU A 27 23.11 -22.83 -1.48
CA GLU A 27 22.20 -23.91 -1.12
C GLU A 27 21.45 -23.56 0.17
N VAL A 28 20.13 -23.43 0.06
CA VAL A 28 19.26 -23.05 1.16
C VAL A 28 18.16 -24.07 1.34
N ASN A 29 18.04 -24.66 2.52
CA ASN A 29 16.94 -25.56 2.85
C ASN A 29 15.77 -24.75 3.41
N VAL A 30 14.60 -24.84 2.76
CA VAL A 30 13.40 -24.06 3.05
C VAL A 30 12.93 -24.26 4.49
N GLU A 31 12.76 -25.52 4.92
CA GLU A 31 12.23 -25.88 6.24
C GLU A 31 13.18 -25.43 7.36
N ARG A 32 14.48 -25.63 7.17
CA ARG A 32 15.51 -25.19 8.12
C ARG A 32 15.53 -23.66 8.22
N THR A 33 15.37 -22.97 7.11
CA THR A 33 15.30 -21.49 7.06
C THR A 33 14.09 -20.98 7.85
N ILE A 34 12.92 -21.58 7.62
CA ILE A 34 11.70 -21.27 8.38
C ILE A 34 11.92 -21.48 9.89
N ALA A 35 12.51 -22.63 10.27
CA ALA A 35 12.78 -22.94 11.68
C ALA A 35 13.72 -21.90 12.31
N THR A 36 14.85 -21.63 11.66
CA THR A 36 15.87 -20.71 12.14
C THR A 36 15.29 -19.31 12.37
N LEU A 37 14.65 -18.74 11.35
CA LEU A 37 14.09 -17.39 11.42
C LEU A 37 12.93 -17.30 12.41
N THR A 38 12.12 -18.36 12.51
CA THR A 38 11.03 -18.42 13.49
C THR A 38 11.55 -18.41 14.92
N ARG A 39 12.60 -19.19 15.22
CA ARG A 39 13.22 -19.20 16.56
C ARG A 39 13.86 -17.87 16.90
N GLU A 40 14.59 -17.27 15.96
CA GLU A 40 15.25 -15.99 16.14
C GLU A 40 14.24 -14.86 16.43
N LEU A 41 13.08 -14.83 15.74
CA LEU A 41 12.18 -13.67 15.75
C LEU A 41 10.92 -13.86 16.60
N ARG A 42 10.52 -15.10 16.91
CA ARG A 42 9.29 -15.37 17.69
C ARG A 42 9.20 -14.60 19.01
N PRO A 43 10.28 -14.48 19.83
CA PRO A 43 10.21 -13.71 21.06
C PRO A 43 9.92 -12.22 20.80
N ALA A 44 10.58 -11.63 19.80
CA ALA A 44 10.39 -10.23 19.44
C ALA A 44 8.97 -9.99 18.87
N ILE A 45 8.48 -10.89 18.03
CA ILE A 45 7.11 -10.85 17.51
C ILE A 45 6.09 -10.94 18.65
N ALA A 46 6.27 -11.87 19.59
CA ALA A 46 5.37 -12.00 20.73
C ALA A 46 5.36 -10.74 21.62
N ALA A 47 6.52 -10.14 21.84
CA ALA A 47 6.63 -8.88 22.58
C ALA A 47 5.94 -7.72 21.86
N ALA A 48 6.14 -7.57 20.55
CA ALA A 48 5.51 -6.53 19.75
C ALA A 48 3.97 -6.69 19.73
N LEU A 49 3.46 -7.90 19.57
CA LEU A 49 2.01 -8.18 19.61
C LEU A 49 1.41 -7.97 21.00
N SER A 50 2.17 -8.25 22.06
CA SER A 50 1.75 -7.89 23.43
C SER A 50 1.67 -6.38 23.62
N ALA A 51 2.65 -5.65 23.08
CA ALA A 51 2.66 -4.19 23.12
C ALA A 51 1.47 -3.56 22.38
N ARG A 52 1.01 -4.13 21.24
CA ARG A 52 -0.22 -3.70 20.55
C ARG A 52 -1.41 -3.66 21.50
N ARG A 53 -1.64 -4.73 22.27
CA ARG A 53 -2.76 -4.84 23.21
C ARG A 53 -2.72 -3.78 24.31
N ALA A 54 -1.53 -3.35 24.71
CA ALA A 54 -1.36 -2.30 25.70
C ALA A 54 -1.67 -0.89 25.16
N ILE A 55 -1.67 -0.73 23.82
CA ILE A 55 -1.92 0.56 23.16
C ILE A 55 -3.40 0.72 22.78
N LEU A 56 -4.18 -0.36 22.79
CA LEU A 56 -5.61 -0.31 22.49
C LEU A 56 -6.35 0.55 23.54
N GLY A 57 -6.97 1.63 23.09
CA GLY A 57 -7.70 2.59 23.88
C GLY A 57 -8.05 3.80 23.04
N SER A 58 -8.89 4.70 23.54
CA SER A 58 -9.22 5.93 22.80
C SER A 58 -7.95 6.73 22.48
N PRO A 59 -7.88 7.49 21.37
CA PRO A 59 -6.77 8.39 21.12
C PRO A 59 -6.53 9.40 22.25
N ALA A 60 -7.55 9.76 23.01
CA ALA A 60 -7.40 10.54 24.24
C ALA A 60 -6.65 9.75 25.32
N ALA A 61 -7.02 8.48 25.56
CA ALA A 61 -6.33 7.58 26.48
C ALA A 61 -4.91 7.26 25.99
N VAL A 62 -4.71 7.08 24.68
CA VAL A 62 -3.38 6.93 24.07
C VAL A 62 -2.52 8.16 24.32
N ARG A 63 -3.09 9.35 24.14
CA ARG A 63 -2.40 10.62 24.42
C ARG A 63 -2.05 10.77 25.90
N GLU A 64 -3.01 10.52 26.78
CA GLU A 64 -2.85 10.67 28.23
C GLU A 64 -1.86 9.62 28.80
N LYS A 65 -2.06 8.34 28.43
CA LYS A 65 -1.25 7.23 28.93
C LYS A 65 0.17 7.19 28.37
N TYR A 66 0.36 7.61 27.11
CA TYR A 66 1.64 7.47 26.40
C TYR A 66 2.30 8.80 26.07
N GLY A 67 1.65 9.95 26.37
CA GLY A 67 2.24 11.27 26.13
C GLY A 67 2.66 11.44 24.67
N TRP A 68 1.72 11.36 23.73
CA TRP A 68 2.04 11.54 22.31
C TRP A 68 2.21 13.03 21.95
N PRO A 69 3.14 13.39 21.06
CA PRO A 69 4.19 12.51 20.51
C PRO A 69 5.23 12.13 21.56
N LYS A 70 5.71 10.89 21.50
CA LYS A 70 6.77 10.42 22.40
C LYS A 70 8.13 10.88 21.89
N TRP A 71 8.39 12.16 21.94
CA TRP A 71 9.61 12.78 21.39
C TRP A 71 10.90 12.16 21.89
N GLU A 72 10.94 11.74 23.14
CA GLU A 72 12.13 11.17 23.80
C GLU A 72 12.19 9.64 23.70
N ALA A 73 11.23 8.99 23.04
CA ALA A 73 11.33 7.56 22.78
C ALA A 73 12.52 7.26 21.88
N THR A 74 13.37 6.36 22.31
CA THR A 74 14.58 5.95 21.59
C THR A 74 14.29 4.73 20.71
N LEU A 75 14.84 4.75 19.51
CA LEU A 75 14.74 3.68 18.52
C LEU A 75 16.12 3.29 18.04
N GLU A 76 16.38 1.98 17.97
CA GLU A 76 17.62 1.43 17.43
C GLU A 76 17.65 1.57 15.91
N ASP A 77 18.74 2.11 15.39
CA ASP A 77 19.02 2.11 13.96
C ASP A 77 19.42 0.71 13.49
N PRO A 78 18.65 0.06 12.63
CA PRO A 78 18.95 -1.28 12.15
C PRO A 78 20.24 -1.39 11.35
N VAL A 79 20.81 -0.26 10.93
CA VAL A 79 22.05 -0.19 10.15
C VAL A 79 23.27 -0.02 11.03
N SER A 80 23.26 0.99 11.88
CA SER A 80 24.42 1.36 12.70
C SER A 80 24.37 0.81 14.12
N GLY A 81 23.24 0.31 14.59
CA GLY A 81 23.02 -0.10 15.98
C GLY A 81 22.93 1.07 16.96
N LYS A 82 23.07 2.31 16.51
CA LYS A 82 22.95 3.50 17.36
C LYS A 82 21.48 3.78 17.67
N SER A 83 21.24 4.40 18.80
CA SER A 83 19.89 4.84 19.19
C SER A 83 19.67 6.31 18.89
N TRP A 84 18.48 6.62 18.37
CA TRP A 84 18.03 7.97 18.06
C TRP A 84 16.68 8.21 18.71
N THR A 85 16.44 9.44 19.21
CA THR A 85 15.10 9.79 19.70
C THR A 85 14.14 10.00 18.53
N PHE A 86 12.84 9.81 18.77
CA PHE A 86 11.83 10.07 17.75
C PHE A 86 11.88 11.52 17.23
N ARG A 87 12.14 12.48 18.11
CA ARG A 87 12.40 13.88 17.76
C ARG A 87 13.54 14.01 16.75
N GLN A 88 14.68 13.39 17.02
CA GLN A 88 15.83 13.42 16.11
C GLN A 88 15.51 12.79 14.76
N ILE A 89 14.80 11.66 14.75
CA ILE A 89 14.39 10.98 13.52
C ILE A 89 13.52 11.90 12.65
N VAL A 90 12.51 12.54 13.23
CA VAL A 90 11.64 13.48 12.50
C VAL A 90 12.44 14.70 12.03
N GLN A 91 13.31 15.26 12.89
CA GLN A 91 14.15 16.40 12.51
C GLN A 91 15.12 16.05 11.38
N GLY A 92 15.76 14.88 11.40
CA GLY A 92 16.67 14.44 10.34
C GLY A 92 15.99 14.27 8.98
N MET A 93 14.72 13.86 8.96
CA MET A 93 13.88 13.83 7.76
C MET A 93 13.63 15.25 7.23
N ILE A 94 13.20 16.15 8.11
CA ILE A 94 12.90 17.56 7.77
C ILE A 94 14.17 18.25 7.23
N ASP A 95 15.29 18.11 7.91
CA ASP A 95 16.55 18.73 7.54
C ASP A 95 17.04 18.25 6.17
N ASN A 96 16.89 16.95 5.90
CA ASN A 96 17.17 16.43 4.56
C ASN A 96 16.23 17.04 3.51
N ALA A 97 14.94 17.08 3.77
CA ALA A 97 13.94 17.59 2.83
C ALA A 97 14.14 19.08 2.50
N LEU A 98 14.48 19.88 3.52
CA LEU A 98 14.73 21.32 3.39
C LEU A 98 16.18 21.68 2.98
N GLY A 99 17.03 20.68 2.71
CA GLY A 99 18.42 20.89 2.31
C GLY A 99 19.31 21.54 3.38
N ARG A 100 18.96 21.38 4.67
CA ARG A 100 19.73 21.95 5.76
C ARG A 100 21.02 21.15 6.01
N GLU A 101 22.12 21.84 6.19
CA GLU A 101 23.39 21.22 6.57
C GLU A 101 23.40 20.93 8.08
N THR A 102 23.15 19.66 8.44
CA THR A 102 23.14 19.17 9.82
C THR A 102 24.04 17.95 9.96
N ALA A 103 24.45 17.65 11.19
CA ALA A 103 25.35 16.54 11.48
C ALA A 103 24.73 15.16 11.14
N TRP A 104 23.40 15.06 11.11
CA TRP A 104 22.69 13.83 10.80
C TRP A 104 21.37 14.13 10.10
N ARG A 105 21.16 13.43 8.98
CA ARG A 105 19.93 13.47 8.17
C ARG A 105 19.74 12.12 7.49
N TRP A 106 18.52 11.83 7.05
CA TRP A 106 18.23 10.58 6.37
C TRP A 106 17.14 10.78 5.30
N ARG A 107 17.11 9.87 4.35
CA ARG A 107 16.07 9.73 3.33
C ARG A 107 15.89 8.28 2.91
N LEU A 108 14.80 8.01 2.20
CA LEU A 108 14.50 6.68 1.67
C LEU A 108 15.52 6.28 0.59
N ASN A 109 15.93 5.02 0.63
CA ASN A 109 16.79 4.36 -0.36
C ASN A 109 18.14 5.05 -0.63
N ASP A 110 18.64 5.84 0.30
CA ASP A 110 19.94 6.49 0.16
C ASP A 110 21.10 5.49 0.21
N GLU A 111 21.01 4.52 1.09
CA GLU A 111 22.01 3.47 1.29
C GLU A 111 21.89 2.30 0.30
N ALA A 112 20.70 2.09 -0.25
CA ALA A 112 20.39 1.04 -1.23
C ALA A 112 19.48 1.62 -2.33
N PRO A 113 20.04 2.36 -3.29
CA PRO A 113 19.27 3.07 -4.30
C PRO A 113 18.37 2.14 -5.13
N ILE A 114 17.23 2.65 -5.54
CA ILE A 114 16.39 1.96 -6.52
C ILE A 114 17.09 2.11 -7.88
N PRO A 115 17.14 1.04 -8.70
CA PRO A 115 17.60 1.16 -10.07
C PRO A 115 16.79 2.24 -10.81
N THR A 116 17.47 3.22 -11.39
CA THR A 116 16.84 4.42 -11.98
C THR A 116 15.99 4.12 -13.20
N ASP A 117 16.32 3.05 -13.89
CA ASP A 117 15.65 2.53 -15.08
C ASP A 117 14.64 1.42 -14.77
N ALA A 118 14.46 1.05 -13.51
CA ALA A 118 13.49 0.05 -13.07
C ALA A 118 12.06 0.61 -13.13
N HIS A 119 11.57 0.79 -14.31
CA HIS A 119 10.15 1.01 -14.57
C HIS A 119 9.37 -0.27 -14.18
N PRO A 120 8.28 -0.19 -13.40
CA PRO A 120 7.52 0.97 -12.96
C PRO A 120 7.84 1.43 -11.53
N LEU A 121 8.96 1.07 -10.93
CA LEU A 121 9.30 1.51 -9.57
C LEU A 121 9.46 3.04 -9.47
N THR A 122 9.93 3.67 -10.54
CA THR A 122 10.11 5.13 -10.63
C THR A 122 8.89 5.86 -11.20
N ASN A 123 8.05 5.17 -11.99
CA ASN A 123 6.81 5.69 -12.54
C ASN A 123 5.68 4.64 -12.40
N PRO A 124 5.17 4.44 -11.18
CA PRO A 124 4.40 3.25 -10.82
C PRO A 124 3.05 3.15 -11.54
N GLY A 125 2.20 4.16 -11.51
CA GLY A 125 0.88 4.11 -12.12
C GLY A 125 -0.10 3.21 -11.37
N LEU A 126 -0.64 2.20 -12.05
CA LEU A 126 -1.70 1.35 -11.52
C LEU A 126 -1.17 0.01 -11.01
N GLU A 127 -1.74 -0.47 -9.91
CA GLU A 127 -1.47 -1.79 -9.34
C GLU A 127 -2.75 -2.61 -9.27
N LEU A 128 -2.69 -3.83 -9.79
CA LEU A 128 -3.79 -4.79 -9.70
C LEU A 128 -3.52 -5.77 -8.56
N THR A 129 -4.41 -5.81 -7.57
CA THR A 129 -4.36 -6.75 -6.45
C THR A 129 -5.31 -7.91 -6.69
N GLY A 130 -4.87 -9.12 -6.37
CA GLY A 130 -5.74 -10.28 -6.41
C GLY A 130 -5.02 -11.58 -6.03
N PRO A 131 -5.79 -12.64 -5.77
CA PRO A 131 -5.22 -13.95 -5.47
C PRO A 131 -4.59 -14.56 -6.73
N TRP A 132 -3.55 -15.38 -6.54
CA TRP A 132 -2.95 -16.16 -7.62
C TRP A 132 -3.42 -17.62 -7.62
N HIS A 133 -4.53 -17.88 -6.93
CA HIS A 133 -5.30 -19.12 -6.96
C HIS A 133 -6.80 -18.80 -6.94
N PRO A 134 -7.63 -19.38 -7.85
CA PRO A 134 -7.26 -20.30 -8.94
C PRO A 134 -6.32 -19.70 -10.01
N LEU A 135 -5.72 -20.56 -10.82
CA LEU A 135 -4.68 -20.20 -11.79
C LEU A 135 -5.12 -19.15 -12.82
N ASP A 136 -6.40 -19.16 -13.23
CA ASP A 136 -6.96 -18.16 -14.12
C ASP A 136 -6.90 -16.73 -13.57
N MET A 137 -6.93 -16.57 -12.25
CA MET A 137 -6.76 -15.25 -11.61
C MET A 137 -5.34 -14.70 -11.86
N ALA A 138 -4.31 -15.54 -11.73
CA ALA A 138 -2.95 -15.16 -12.06
C ALA A 138 -2.80 -14.80 -13.55
N PHE A 139 -3.39 -15.59 -14.47
CA PHE A 139 -3.36 -15.30 -15.91
C PHE A 139 -4.06 -13.97 -16.25
N ASN A 140 -5.21 -13.70 -15.64
CA ASN A 140 -5.91 -12.43 -15.81
C ASN A 140 -5.08 -11.25 -15.29
N ALA A 141 -4.37 -11.43 -14.18
CA ALA A 141 -3.48 -10.40 -13.65
C ALA A 141 -2.32 -10.11 -14.61
N LEU A 142 -1.69 -11.13 -15.17
CA LEU A 142 -0.59 -10.96 -16.14
C LEU A 142 -1.05 -10.39 -17.49
N ASN A 143 -2.29 -10.61 -17.86
CA ASN A 143 -2.89 -10.06 -19.08
C ASN A 143 -3.47 -8.65 -18.88
N SER A 144 -3.47 -8.11 -17.67
CA SER A 144 -4.00 -6.78 -17.38
C SER A 144 -3.06 -5.68 -17.87
N PRO A 145 -3.55 -4.46 -18.12
CA PRO A 145 -2.71 -3.32 -18.48
C PRO A 145 -1.99 -2.69 -17.28
N ALA A 146 -2.18 -3.21 -16.06
CA ALA A 146 -1.54 -2.68 -14.88
C ALA A 146 -0.02 -2.94 -14.94
N PRO A 147 0.83 -1.92 -14.75
CA PRO A 147 2.28 -2.11 -14.74
C PRO A 147 2.78 -2.85 -13.49
N MET A 148 1.95 -2.95 -12.48
CA MET A 148 2.25 -3.65 -11.24
C MET A 148 1.11 -4.59 -10.86
N ASN A 149 1.48 -5.68 -10.19
CA ASN A 149 0.54 -6.66 -9.68
C ASN A 149 0.95 -7.07 -8.26
N MET A 150 -0.05 -7.29 -7.42
CA MET A 150 0.13 -7.81 -6.07
C MET A 150 -0.45 -9.22 -5.98
N PRO A 151 0.39 -10.28 -6.07
CA PRO A 151 0.00 -11.60 -5.61
C PRO A 151 -0.32 -11.55 -4.12
N ASP A 152 -1.57 -11.77 -3.78
CA ASP A 152 -2.06 -11.57 -2.43
C ASP A 152 -2.25 -12.88 -1.69
N PHE A 153 -1.51 -13.06 -0.59
CA PHE A 153 -1.58 -14.21 0.30
C PHE A 153 -2.30 -13.89 1.61
N GLU A 154 -2.94 -12.71 1.70
CA GLU A 154 -3.69 -12.25 2.85
C GLU A 154 -5.19 -12.11 2.50
N ASP A 155 -5.70 -10.88 2.35
CA ASP A 155 -7.14 -10.59 2.29
C ASP A 155 -7.85 -11.13 1.05
N ALA A 156 -7.17 -11.20 -0.11
CA ALA A 156 -7.76 -11.76 -1.32
C ALA A 156 -7.83 -13.30 -1.33
N SER A 157 -7.32 -13.94 -0.29
CA SER A 157 -7.38 -15.39 -0.09
C SER A 157 -8.21 -15.76 1.15
N PRO A 158 -9.50 -15.36 1.19
CA PRO A 158 -10.34 -15.57 2.37
C PRO A 158 -10.58 -17.07 2.64
N PRO A 159 -10.78 -17.46 3.90
CA PRO A 159 -11.17 -18.82 4.22
C PRO A 159 -12.56 -19.13 3.64
N HIS A 160 -12.68 -20.27 2.98
CA HIS A 160 -13.97 -20.89 2.72
C HIS A 160 -14.24 -21.95 3.79
N PHE A 161 -15.41 -21.91 4.35
CA PHE A 161 -15.82 -22.86 5.37
C PHE A 161 -16.70 -23.94 4.76
N GLN A 162 -16.48 -25.18 5.19
CA GLN A 162 -17.38 -26.30 4.96
C GLN A 162 -18.70 -26.07 5.72
N PRO A 163 -19.80 -26.76 5.37
CA PRO A 163 -21.05 -26.69 6.12
C PRO A 163 -20.91 -27.04 7.61
N ASP A 164 -19.88 -27.80 7.98
CA ASP A 164 -19.53 -28.14 9.36
C ASP A 164 -18.69 -27.08 10.08
N GLY A 165 -18.43 -25.95 9.43
CA GLY A 165 -17.64 -24.85 9.99
C GLY A 165 -16.12 -25.02 9.90
N THR A 166 -15.62 -26.11 9.29
CA THR A 166 -14.17 -26.28 9.10
C THR A 166 -13.65 -25.47 7.90
N PRO A 167 -12.44 -24.87 8.00
CA PRO A 167 -11.82 -24.16 6.87
C PRO A 167 -11.48 -25.13 5.75
N ALA A 168 -12.15 -25.00 4.59
CA ALA A 168 -11.99 -25.94 3.50
C ALA A 168 -10.70 -25.80 2.71
N ASN A 169 -10.18 -24.59 2.53
CA ASN A 169 -9.24 -24.35 1.43
C ASN A 169 -8.16 -23.28 1.68
N GLN A 170 -8.23 -22.49 2.72
CA GLN A 170 -7.29 -21.36 2.86
C GLN A 170 -5.82 -21.79 2.85
N PRO A 171 -5.37 -22.78 3.66
CA PRO A 171 -3.97 -23.20 3.62
C PRO A 171 -3.58 -23.76 2.25
N VAL A 172 -4.42 -24.60 1.66
CA VAL A 172 -4.16 -25.20 0.34
C VAL A 172 -4.16 -24.13 -0.75
N GLY A 173 -5.05 -23.15 -0.68
CA GLY A 173 -5.13 -22.04 -1.63
C GLY A 173 -3.87 -21.17 -1.66
N ILE A 174 -3.29 -20.87 -0.50
CA ILE A 174 -2.05 -20.10 -0.40
C ILE A 174 -0.87 -20.85 -1.02
N PHE A 175 -0.69 -22.14 -0.69
CA PHE A 175 0.38 -22.93 -1.28
C PHE A 175 0.15 -23.20 -2.79
N ALA A 176 -1.10 -23.36 -3.22
CA ALA A 176 -1.44 -23.42 -4.63
C ALA A 176 -1.08 -22.12 -5.37
N ALA A 177 -1.33 -20.96 -4.77
CA ALA A 177 -0.94 -19.68 -5.34
C ALA A 177 0.60 -19.54 -5.44
N MET A 178 1.35 -20.04 -4.44
CA MET A 178 2.82 -20.10 -4.49
C MET A 178 3.31 -21.02 -5.61
N GLN A 179 2.70 -22.21 -5.75
CA GLN A 179 3.03 -23.15 -6.83
C GLN A 179 2.71 -22.54 -8.20
N ASN A 180 1.55 -21.91 -8.36
CA ASN A 180 1.18 -21.20 -9.58
C ASN A 180 2.20 -20.12 -9.94
N ALA A 181 2.65 -19.34 -8.96
CA ALA A 181 3.66 -18.30 -9.16
C ALA A 181 4.98 -18.91 -9.66
N LYS A 182 5.46 -19.96 -8.99
CA LYS A 182 6.66 -20.67 -9.39
C LYS A 182 6.57 -21.20 -10.83
N GLU A 183 5.51 -21.92 -11.16
CA GLU A 183 5.32 -22.51 -12.51
C GLU A 183 5.22 -21.44 -13.61
N ILE A 184 4.50 -20.34 -13.35
CA ILE A 184 4.38 -19.22 -14.28
C ILE A 184 5.77 -18.60 -14.51
N LEU A 185 6.49 -18.28 -13.45
CA LEU A 185 7.78 -17.61 -13.52
C LEU A 185 8.88 -18.50 -14.12
N GLU A 186 8.77 -19.82 -13.98
CA GLU A 186 9.61 -20.80 -14.67
C GLU A 186 9.23 -20.99 -16.16
N GLY A 187 8.15 -20.37 -16.61
CA GLY A 187 7.68 -20.45 -18.00
C GLY A 187 6.88 -21.72 -18.34
N ARG A 188 6.48 -22.52 -17.35
CA ARG A 188 5.74 -23.79 -17.57
C ARG A 188 4.36 -23.56 -18.24
N TRP A 189 3.82 -22.34 -18.15
CA TRP A 189 2.54 -21.95 -18.74
C TRP A 189 2.68 -21.12 -20.02
N THR A 190 3.89 -20.89 -20.51
CA THR A 190 4.12 -20.16 -21.76
C THR A 190 3.59 -20.98 -22.96
N GLY A 191 2.68 -20.38 -23.73
CA GLY A 191 2.05 -21.01 -24.88
C GLY A 191 1.06 -22.13 -24.55
N ARG A 192 0.71 -22.32 -23.29
CA ARG A 192 -0.24 -23.33 -22.82
C ARG A 192 -1.55 -22.69 -22.35
N ALA A 193 -2.64 -23.41 -22.50
CA ALA A 193 -3.94 -23.02 -21.96
C ALA A 193 -4.26 -23.81 -20.67
N TYR A 194 -4.93 -23.14 -19.76
CA TYR A 194 -5.54 -23.72 -18.56
C TYR A 194 -7.03 -23.93 -18.83
N GLU A 195 -7.44 -25.18 -18.87
CA GLU A 195 -8.83 -25.58 -19.09
C GLU A 195 -9.51 -25.83 -17.74
N VAL A 196 -10.64 -25.21 -17.53
CA VAL A 196 -11.40 -25.38 -16.28
C VAL A 196 -12.89 -25.32 -16.55
N GLU A 197 -13.66 -26.13 -15.84
CA GLU A 197 -15.12 -26.05 -15.85
C GLU A 197 -15.59 -25.07 -14.75
N LYS A 198 -16.31 -24.03 -15.14
CA LYS A 198 -16.93 -23.07 -14.23
C LYS A 198 -18.40 -22.94 -14.53
N LYS A 199 -19.25 -23.26 -13.55
CA LYS A 199 -20.72 -23.19 -13.69
C LYS A 199 -21.24 -23.99 -14.89
N GLY A 200 -20.75 -25.23 -15.05
CA GLY A 200 -21.16 -26.11 -16.16
C GLY A 200 -20.65 -25.70 -17.55
N GLN A 201 -19.76 -24.71 -17.64
CA GLN A 201 -19.15 -24.27 -18.90
C GLN A 201 -17.65 -24.50 -18.90
N LYS A 202 -17.14 -25.14 -19.94
CA LYS A 202 -15.70 -25.24 -20.17
C LYS A 202 -15.16 -23.87 -20.55
N ARG A 203 -14.12 -23.43 -19.87
CA ARG A 203 -13.40 -22.18 -20.13
C ARG A 203 -11.92 -22.45 -20.30
N SER A 204 -11.33 -21.74 -21.24
CA SER A 204 -9.90 -21.80 -21.54
C SER A 204 -9.26 -20.46 -21.24
N TYR A 205 -8.20 -20.46 -20.49
CA TYR A 205 -7.42 -19.28 -20.14
C TYR A 205 -5.97 -19.46 -20.57
N SER A 206 -5.34 -18.41 -21.06
CA SER A 206 -3.92 -18.43 -21.44
C SER A 206 -3.26 -17.09 -21.12
N ILE A 207 -1.95 -17.10 -20.92
CA ILE A 207 -1.15 -15.89 -20.80
C ILE A 207 -0.91 -15.36 -22.22
N LYS A 208 -1.48 -14.20 -22.52
CA LYS A 208 -1.37 -13.52 -23.82
C LYS A 208 -0.22 -12.52 -23.84
N THR A 209 0.09 -11.95 -22.69
CA THR A 209 1.15 -10.95 -22.53
C THR A 209 2.52 -11.64 -22.52
N PRO A 210 3.47 -11.22 -23.36
CA PRO A 210 4.83 -11.80 -23.34
C PRO A 210 5.54 -11.49 -22.02
N PRO A 211 6.44 -12.39 -21.54
CA PRO A 211 7.09 -12.26 -20.23
C PRO A 211 7.78 -10.91 -19.99
N ALA A 212 8.39 -10.31 -21.02
CA ALA A 212 9.05 -9.01 -20.94
C ALA A 212 8.09 -7.82 -20.65
N LYS A 213 6.79 -8.05 -20.80
CA LYS A 213 5.74 -7.05 -20.53
C LYS A 213 4.89 -7.41 -19.31
N TRP A 214 5.25 -8.44 -18.57
CA TRP A 214 4.53 -8.80 -17.36
C TRP A 214 4.65 -7.69 -16.32
N PRO A 215 3.59 -7.44 -15.53
CA PRO A 215 3.66 -6.47 -14.45
C PRO A 215 4.72 -6.85 -13.42
N ILE A 216 5.35 -5.88 -12.80
CA ILE A 216 6.20 -6.10 -11.62
C ILE A 216 5.33 -6.59 -10.46
N ARG A 217 5.83 -7.59 -9.73
CA ARG A 217 5.08 -8.27 -8.67
C ARG A 217 5.55 -7.85 -7.30
N PHE A 218 4.58 -7.47 -6.46
CA PHE A 218 4.76 -7.20 -5.04
C PHE A 218 3.96 -8.23 -4.24
N ALA A 219 4.58 -9.31 -3.80
CA ALA A 219 3.88 -10.32 -3.02
C ALA A 219 3.43 -9.77 -1.67
N ARG A 220 2.13 -9.91 -1.32
CA ARG A 220 1.61 -9.50 -0.01
C ARG A 220 1.54 -10.71 0.91
N PRO A 221 2.49 -10.85 1.87
CA PRO A 221 2.39 -11.86 2.91
C PRO A 221 1.32 -11.47 3.93
N PRO A 222 0.82 -12.40 4.75
CA PRO A 222 -0.02 -12.07 5.89
C PRO A 222 0.70 -11.16 6.90
N GLY A 223 -0.08 -10.38 7.64
CA GLY A 223 0.43 -9.52 8.70
C GLY A 223 1.18 -10.30 9.78
N ILE A 224 2.07 -9.60 10.50
CA ILE A 224 2.93 -10.17 11.55
C ILE A 224 2.13 -10.88 12.69
N HIS A 225 0.86 -10.54 12.86
CA HIS A 225 -0.03 -11.10 13.88
C HIS A 225 -0.64 -12.45 13.50
N VAL A 226 -0.60 -12.82 12.21
CA VAL A 226 -1.18 -14.07 11.70
C VAL A 226 -0.26 -15.25 12.00
N ARG A 227 -0.85 -16.39 12.39
CA ARG A 227 -0.14 -17.64 12.66
C ARG A 227 -0.64 -18.73 11.74
N TYR A 228 0.26 -19.62 11.35
CA TYR A 228 -0.06 -20.78 10.53
C TYR A 228 0.04 -22.08 11.30
N ASP A 229 -1.09 -22.67 11.67
CA ASP A 229 -1.16 -23.97 12.36
C ASP A 229 -0.65 -25.13 11.50
N HIS A 230 -0.69 -24.97 10.18
CA HIS A 230 -0.23 -25.95 9.21
C HIS A 230 1.28 -25.88 8.90
N VAL A 231 1.97 -24.89 9.46
CA VAL A 231 3.44 -24.79 9.49
C VAL A 231 3.87 -24.57 10.93
N GLN A 232 4.48 -25.58 11.53
CA GLN A 232 4.87 -25.52 12.94
C GLN A 232 6.39 -25.61 13.08
N VAL A 233 6.90 -24.86 14.03
CA VAL A 233 8.30 -24.92 14.47
C VAL A 233 8.33 -25.21 15.95
N ASP A 234 9.02 -26.30 16.34
CA ASP A 234 9.08 -26.80 17.70
C ASP A 234 7.68 -27.06 18.30
N GLY A 235 6.77 -27.59 17.47
CA GLY A 235 5.39 -27.93 17.87
C GLY A 235 4.47 -26.72 18.05
N GLN A 236 4.88 -25.53 17.67
CA GLN A 236 4.06 -24.31 17.74
C GLN A 236 3.85 -23.68 16.36
N PRO A 237 2.69 -23.08 16.09
CA PRO A 237 2.42 -22.38 14.85
C PRO A 237 3.52 -21.34 14.51
N ALA A 238 3.95 -21.30 13.27
CA ALA A 238 4.86 -20.28 12.79
C ALA A 238 4.12 -18.96 12.56
N PRO A 239 4.76 -17.78 12.82
CA PRO A 239 4.26 -16.51 12.32
C PRO A 239 4.18 -16.56 10.79
N ALA A 240 2.98 -16.36 10.23
CA ALA A 240 2.68 -16.61 8.81
C ALA A 240 3.59 -15.82 7.85
N LEU A 241 3.98 -14.62 8.24
CA LEU A 241 4.92 -13.77 7.51
C LEU A 241 6.21 -14.52 7.12
N ILE A 242 6.79 -15.31 8.04
CA ILE A 242 8.08 -15.96 7.83
C ILE A 242 8.01 -17.04 6.74
N PRO A 243 7.15 -18.08 6.83
CA PRO A 243 7.08 -19.09 5.78
C PRO A 243 6.71 -18.53 4.41
N ILE A 244 5.85 -17.51 4.34
CA ILE A 244 5.47 -16.92 3.05
C ILE A 244 6.65 -16.19 2.40
N LEU A 245 7.39 -15.36 3.15
CA LEU A 245 8.58 -14.69 2.61
C LEU A 245 9.65 -15.70 2.18
N VAL A 246 9.91 -16.72 3.00
CA VAL A 246 10.88 -17.78 2.67
C VAL A 246 10.47 -18.51 1.40
N LEU A 247 9.23 -18.98 1.31
CA LEU A 247 8.72 -19.69 0.14
C LEU A 247 8.76 -18.83 -1.12
N TRP A 248 8.35 -17.57 -1.03
CA TRP A 248 8.37 -16.65 -2.17
C TRP A 248 9.79 -16.44 -2.70
N ILE A 249 10.74 -16.12 -1.82
CA ILE A 249 12.12 -15.85 -2.18
C ILE A 249 12.78 -17.12 -2.74
N MET A 250 12.74 -18.22 -1.99
CA MET A 250 13.49 -19.42 -2.33
C MET A 250 12.98 -20.11 -3.60
N ASN A 251 11.73 -19.91 -3.98
CA ASN A 251 11.16 -20.49 -5.20
C ASN A 251 11.17 -19.55 -6.41
N ASN A 252 11.29 -18.23 -6.22
CA ASN A 252 11.07 -17.29 -7.32
C ASN A 252 12.23 -16.33 -7.59
N TYR A 253 13.23 -16.23 -6.69
CA TYR A 253 14.33 -15.27 -6.81
C TYR A 253 15.03 -15.34 -8.19
N GLU A 254 15.45 -16.54 -8.61
CA GLU A 254 16.15 -16.75 -9.88
C GLU A 254 15.30 -16.32 -11.09
N SER A 255 14.04 -16.70 -11.07
CA SER A 255 13.14 -16.40 -12.18
C SER A 255 12.79 -14.90 -12.25
N LEU A 256 12.62 -14.25 -11.10
CA LEU A 256 12.37 -12.80 -11.02
C LEU A 256 13.58 -12.01 -11.48
N THR A 257 14.77 -12.38 -11.03
CA THR A 257 16.03 -11.73 -11.42
C THR A 257 16.32 -11.90 -12.91
N ARG A 258 16.13 -13.11 -13.44
CA ARG A 258 16.27 -13.39 -14.89
C ARG A 258 15.27 -12.59 -15.73
N ALA A 259 14.08 -12.34 -15.21
CA ALA A 259 13.06 -11.50 -15.87
C ALA A 259 13.36 -10.00 -15.78
N GLY A 260 14.49 -9.59 -15.20
CA GLY A 260 14.86 -8.18 -15.04
C GLY A 260 14.02 -7.45 -13.98
N THR A 261 13.35 -8.20 -13.09
CA THR A 261 12.63 -7.65 -11.94
C THR A 261 13.33 -8.03 -10.64
N GLY A 262 12.97 -7.39 -9.54
CA GLY A 262 13.48 -7.73 -8.22
C GLY A 262 12.48 -8.55 -7.41
N VAL A 263 12.89 -8.91 -6.21
CA VAL A 263 11.99 -9.46 -5.19
C VAL A 263 11.40 -8.31 -4.39
N TYR A 264 10.09 -8.14 -4.49
CA TYR A 264 9.37 -7.04 -3.88
C TYR A 264 8.18 -7.54 -3.07
N PHE A 265 7.90 -6.84 -1.96
CA PHE A 265 6.81 -7.22 -1.07
C PHE A 265 5.89 -6.02 -0.76
N TYR A 266 4.66 -6.36 -0.41
CA TYR A 266 3.66 -5.43 0.08
C TYR A 266 3.29 -5.81 1.52
N ILE A 267 3.74 -5.05 2.50
CA ILE A 267 3.67 -5.44 3.91
C ILE A 267 2.44 -4.82 4.57
N PRO A 268 1.50 -5.65 5.06
CA PRO A 268 0.29 -5.17 5.71
C PRO A 268 0.46 -4.99 7.21
N LYS A 269 -0.41 -4.22 7.82
CA LYS A 269 -0.73 -4.18 9.25
C LYS A 269 0.46 -3.93 10.20
N ILE A 270 1.44 -3.15 9.75
CA ILE A 270 2.52 -2.64 10.61
C ILE A 270 1.97 -1.49 11.46
N GLN A 271 2.12 -1.57 12.78
CA GLN A 271 1.63 -0.57 13.73
C GLN A 271 2.74 0.25 14.38
N THR A 272 3.89 -0.35 14.60
CA THR A 272 4.95 0.27 15.41
C THR A 272 6.33 0.18 14.74
N PRO A 273 7.28 1.06 15.12
CA PRO A 273 8.67 0.96 14.67
C PRO A 273 9.34 -0.35 15.07
N GLN A 274 8.92 -0.97 16.18
CA GLN A 274 9.46 -2.26 16.63
C GLN A 274 9.06 -3.39 15.68
N GLU A 275 7.84 -3.38 15.17
CA GLU A 275 7.41 -4.33 14.14
C GLU A 275 8.15 -4.10 12.82
N ALA A 276 8.35 -2.83 12.45
CA ALA A 276 9.18 -2.48 11.31
C ALA A 276 10.63 -2.97 11.47
N LEU A 277 11.19 -2.89 12.68
CA LEU A 277 12.53 -3.40 12.99
C LEU A 277 12.61 -4.93 12.88
N ILE A 278 11.59 -5.66 13.34
CA ILE A 278 11.51 -7.12 13.17
C ILE A 278 11.48 -7.48 11.67
N LEU A 279 10.69 -6.77 10.88
CA LEU A 279 10.64 -6.97 9.43
C LEU A 279 11.99 -6.68 8.78
N GLU A 280 12.64 -5.57 9.14
CA GLU A 280 13.97 -5.23 8.62
C GLU A 280 14.99 -6.33 8.93
N LYS A 281 15.04 -6.79 10.18
CA LYS A 281 15.92 -7.89 10.62
C LYS A 281 15.62 -9.18 9.82
N LEU A 282 14.35 -9.52 9.62
CA LEU A 282 13.94 -10.69 8.83
C LEU A 282 14.44 -10.62 7.38
N LEU A 283 14.22 -9.47 6.73
CA LEU A 283 14.63 -9.30 5.34
C LEU A 283 16.15 -9.27 5.18
N VAL A 284 16.88 -8.62 6.09
CA VAL A 284 18.37 -8.65 6.10
C VAL A 284 18.89 -10.07 6.28
N ARG A 285 18.28 -10.87 7.16
CA ARG A 285 18.66 -12.29 7.33
C ARG A 285 18.43 -13.11 6.06
N LEU A 286 17.30 -12.92 5.40
CA LEU A 286 16.98 -13.59 4.13
C LEU A 286 17.95 -13.17 3.02
N GLU A 287 18.25 -11.88 2.89
CA GLU A 287 19.25 -11.35 1.95
C GLU A 287 20.64 -11.96 2.20
N SER A 288 21.06 -12.01 3.45
CA SER A 288 22.33 -12.62 3.86
C SER A 288 22.41 -14.12 3.53
N MET A 289 21.31 -14.88 3.72
CA MET A 289 21.26 -16.32 3.45
C MET A 289 21.45 -16.66 1.96
N ILE A 290 21.09 -15.75 1.08
CA ILE A 290 21.28 -15.93 -0.38
C ILE A 290 22.40 -15.04 -0.94
N GLY A 291 23.22 -14.42 -0.07
CA GLY A 291 24.40 -13.67 -0.48
C GLY A 291 24.15 -12.38 -1.24
N VAL A 292 23.00 -11.71 -1.02
CA VAL A 292 22.71 -10.41 -1.65
C VAL A 292 22.84 -9.27 -0.65
N PRO A 293 23.16 -8.04 -1.10
CA PRO A 293 23.28 -6.87 -0.22
C PRO A 293 21.99 -6.55 0.54
N ALA A 294 22.14 -6.07 1.77
CA ALA A 294 21.01 -5.59 2.56
C ALA A 294 20.28 -4.43 1.85
N GLY A 295 18.96 -4.50 1.78
CA GLY A 295 18.11 -3.54 1.05
C GLY A 295 17.86 -3.91 -0.42
N THR A 296 18.32 -5.08 -0.89
CA THR A 296 18.00 -5.61 -2.22
C THR A 296 16.50 -5.86 -2.36
N PHE A 297 15.86 -6.44 -1.34
CA PHE A 297 14.42 -6.64 -1.35
C PHE A 297 13.71 -5.33 -1.01
N LYS A 298 12.96 -4.82 -1.98
CA LYS A 298 12.19 -3.59 -1.80
C LYS A 298 10.78 -3.89 -1.33
N ILE A 299 10.22 -2.94 -0.57
CA ILE A 299 8.89 -3.10 0.01
C ILE A 299 8.02 -1.86 -0.16
N LYS A 300 6.73 -2.08 -0.19
CA LYS A 300 5.69 -1.10 0.10
C LYS A 300 5.04 -1.49 1.43
N VAL A 301 4.56 -0.52 2.19
CA VAL A 301 3.88 -0.75 3.47
C VAL A 301 2.47 -0.21 3.39
N LEU A 302 1.50 -0.99 3.84
CA LEU A 302 0.14 -0.52 4.05
C LEU A 302 0.10 0.34 5.33
N TYR A 303 -0.17 1.63 5.14
CA TYR A 303 -0.56 2.52 6.23
C TYR A 303 -2.06 2.38 6.42
N GLU A 304 -2.46 1.42 7.19
CA GLU A 304 -3.85 1.01 7.38
C GLU A 304 -4.22 0.78 8.85
N GLU A 305 -3.33 1.17 9.75
CA GLU A 305 -3.52 1.06 11.19
C GLU A 305 -3.45 2.44 11.82
N GLY A 306 -4.43 2.79 12.66
CA GLY A 306 -4.49 4.10 13.31
C GLY A 306 -3.21 4.41 14.10
N ILE A 307 -2.68 3.42 14.82
CA ILE A 307 -1.44 3.57 15.60
C ILE A 307 -0.22 3.82 14.71
N ALA A 308 -0.20 3.25 13.51
CA ALA A 308 0.91 3.48 12.57
C ALA A 308 1.07 4.96 12.21
N GLY A 309 -0.02 5.72 12.16
CA GLY A 309 0.03 7.16 11.91
C GLY A 309 0.86 7.92 12.94
N LEU A 310 0.82 7.49 14.22
CA LEU A 310 1.64 8.06 15.29
C LEU A 310 3.14 7.93 15.03
N TRP A 311 3.52 6.87 14.35
CA TRP A 311 4.89 6.44 14.17
C TRP A 311 5.37 6.44 12.71
N LEU A 312 4.56 6.94 11.79
CA LEU A 312 4.84 6.82 10.36
C LEU A 312 6.24 7.31 9.96
N PRO A 313 6.76 8.47 10.46
CA PRO A 313 8.14 8.88 10.19
C PRO A 313 9.18 7.88 10.71
N ALA A 314 8.94 7.30 11.88
CA ALA A 314 9.87 6.33 12.47
C ALA A 314 9.81 4.98 11.77
N ILE A 315 8.63 4.51 11.36
CA ILE A 315 8.47 3.31 10.53
C ILE A 315 9.22 3.48 9.21
N ALA A 316 9.04 4.64 8.55
CA ALA A 316 9.74 4.96 7.32
C ALA A 316 11.27 4.99 7.51
N TRP A 317 11.75 5.56 8.62
CA TRP A 317 13.17 5.61 8.95
C TRP A 317 13.77 4.21 9.19
N VAL A 318 13.11 3.36 9.95
CA VAL A 318 13.56 1.98 10.19
C VAL A 318 13.69 1.21 8.87
N LEU A 319 12.73 1.39 7.97
CA LEU A 319 12.67 0.69 6.68
C LEU A 319 13.33 1.47 5.52
N ARG A 320 14.07 2.55 5.82
CA ARG A 320 14.56 3.53 4.82
C ARG A 320 15.40 2.93 3.69
N ARG A 321 16.06 1.79 3.91
CA ARG A 321 16.86 1.11 2.87
C ARG A 321 16.03 0.44 1.80
N ARG A 322 14.76 0.15 2.09
CA ARG A 322 13.93 -0.68 1.23
C ARG A 322 12.54 -0.14 0.93
N LEU A 323 12.07 0.83 1.71
CA LEU A 323 10.73 1.37 1.56
C LEU A 323 10.57 2.18 0.28
N LEU A 324 9.68 1.73 -0.62
CA LEU A 324 9.32 2.43 -1.86
C LEU A 324 8.18 3.42 -1.64
N GLY A 325 7.32 3.15 -0.67
CA GLY A 325 6.19 4.01 -0.35
C GLY A 325 5.20 3.37 0.61
N THR A 326 4.22 4.16 1.01
CA THR A 326 3.15 3.73 1.91
C THR A 326 1.79 3.89 1.24
N ASN A 327 0.93 2.89 1.41
CA ASN A 327 -0.40 2.84 0.83
C ASN A 327 -1.47 3.16 1.87
N VAL A 328 -2.49 3.89 1.47
CA VAL A 328 -3.65 4.18 2.30
C VAL A 328 -4.71 3.07 2.18
N GLY A 329 -4.86 2.26 3.22
CA GLY A 329 -5.82 1.15 3.31
C GLY A 329 -7.05 1.54 4.12
N ARG A 330 -8.13 1.98 3.45
CA ARG A 330 -9.31 2.57 4.11
C ARG A 330 -10.00 1.65 5.10
N TRP A 331 -10.26 0.41 4.71
CA TRP A 331 -11.12 -0.47 5.51
C TRP A 331 -10.45 -0.89 6.82
N ASP A 332 -9.21 -1.33 6.75
CA ASP A 332 -8.43 -1.68 7.94
C ASP A 332 -8.15 -0.43 8.79
N TYR A 333 -7.87 0.73 8.18
CA TYR A 333 -7.68 1.98 8.91
C TYR A 333 -8.91 2.36 9.73
N LEU A 334 -10.10 2.30 9.12
CA LEU A 334 -11.36 2.56 9.84
C LEU A 334 -11.62 1.50 10.91
N GLY A 335 -11.36 0.23 10.61
CA GLY A 335 -11.46 -0.86 11.59
C GLY A 335 -10.57 -0.63 12.80
N SER A 336 -9.32 -0.23 12.58
CA SER A 336 -8.39 0.07 13.67
C SER A 336 -8.78 1.31 14.47
N LEU A 337 -9.35 2.34 13.83
CA LEU A 337 -9.90 3.50 14.55
C LEU A 337 -11.11 3.12 15.40
N ILE A 338 -12.02 2.30 14.88
CA ILE A 338 -13.17 1.77 15.64
C ILE A 338 -12.66 1.00 16.86
N GLU A 339 -11.66 0.15 16.71
CA GLU A 339 -11.04 -0.58 17.82
C GLU A 339 -10.41 0.37 18.85
N MET A 340 -9.77 1.45 18.42
CA MET A 340 -9.19 2.47 19.30
C MET A 340 -10.24 3.25 20.09
N TRP A 341 -11.42 3.46 19.50
CA TRP A 341 -12.48 4.30 20.08
C TRP A 341 -13.63 3.53 20.73
N LYS A 342 -13.62 2.20 20.68
CA LYS A 342 -14.75 1.35 21.09
C LYS A 342 -15.25 1.59 22.51
N ASP A 343 -14.39 2.01 23.41
CA ASP A 343 -14.71 2.26 24.82
C ASP A 343 -15.04 3.74 25.11
N ASP A 344 -15.03 4.61 24.08
CA ASP A 344 -15.40 6.02 24.23
C ASP A 344 -16.88 6.21 23.82
N PRO A 345 -17.75 6.68 24.71
CA PRO A 345 -19.15 6.91 24.39
C PRO A 345 -19.40 7.92 23.26
N HIS A 346 -18.40 8.75 22.95
CA HIS A 346 -18.41 9.68 21.81
C HIS A 346 -17.69 9.14 20.58
N GLY A 347 -17.23 7.89 20.62
CA GLY A 347 -16.46 7.24 19.56
C GLY A 347 -17.30 6.49 18.52
N ALA A 348 -18.62 6.75 18.45
CA ALA A 348 -19.48 6.12 17.45
C ALA A 348 -19.16 6.62 16.05
N PHE A 349 -18.91 5.67 15.13
CA PHE A 349 -18.69 5.96 13.72
C PHE A 349 -20.01 6.00 12.97
N PRO A 350 -20.16 6.85 11.94
CA PRO A 350 -21.34 6.81 11.06
C PRO A 350 -21.32 5.54 10.22
N ASP A 351 -22.40 5.34 9.46
CA ASP A 351 -22.50 4.26 8.49
C ASP A 351 -21.23 4.20 7.62
N PRO A 352 -20.59 3.03 7.47
CA PRO A 352 -19.38 2.86 6.65
C PRO A 352 -19.51 3.39 5.22
N GLN A 353 -20.71 3.40 4.66
CA GLN A 353 -20.96 3.95 3.33
C GLN A 353 -20.79 5.47 3.26
N SER A 354 -20.99 6.17 4.37
CA SER A 354 -20.79 7.62 4.46
C SER A 354 -19.32 8.02 4.61
N ILE A 355 -18.45 7.11 5.03
CA ILE A 355 -17.01 7.35 5.20
C ILE A 355 -16.25 6.87 3.95
N ASN A 356 -16.47 7.55 2.83
CA ASN A 356 -15.66 7.33 1.62
C ASN A 356 -14.33 8.10 1.70
N MET A 357 -13.45 7.87 0.72
CA MET A 357 -12.12 8.52 0.67
C MET A 357 -12.18 10.05 0.51
N SER A 358 -13.37 10.63 0.30
CA SER A 358 -13.60 12.08 0.26
C SER A 358 -14.08 12.67 1.60
N ALA A 359 -14.27 11.84 2.62
CA ALA A 359 -14.58 12.35 3.96
C ALA A 359 -13.39 13.20 4.50
N PRO A 360 -13.65 14.26 5.27
CA PRO A 360 -12.58 15.15 5.75
C PRO A 360 -11.42 14.44 6.44
N THR A 361 -11.71 13.49 7.31
CA THR A 361 -10.70 12.67 7.99
C THR A 361 -9.89 11.83 7.01
N MET A 362 -10.55 11.22 6.01
CA MET A 362 -9.87 10.43 5.00
C MET A 362 -9.00 11.28 4.08
N ILE A 363 -9.36 12.53 3.85
CA ILE A 363 -8.51 13.51 3.16
C ILE A 363 -7.29 13.87 4.01
N ALA A 364 -7.49 14.14 5.30
CA ALA A 364 -6.40 14.42 6.22
C ALA A 364 -5.42 13.24 6.31
N TYR A 365 -5.93 12.02 6.42
CA TYR A 365 -5.17 10.77 6.39
C TYR A 365 -4.31 10.61 5.13
N GLN A 366 -4.90 10.84 3.95
CA GLN A 366 -4.19 10.77 2.68
C GLN A 366 -3.15 11.89 2.55
N ARG A 367 -3.47 13.12 2.95
CA ARG A 367 -2.53 14.25 2.94
C ARG A 367 -1.35 14.02 3.89
N TYR A 368 -1.60 13.47 5.07
CA TYR A 368 -0.55 13.11 6.01
C TYR A 368 0.38 12.05 5.42
N ASN A 369 -0.16 10.99 4.85
CA ASN A 369 0.62 9.98 4.15
C ASN A 369 1.48 10.58 3.04
N ALA A 370 0.88 11.44 2.21
CA ALA A 370 1.59 12.12 1.13
C ALA A 370 2.72 13.01 1.65
N LEU A 371 2.48 13.77 2.69
CA LEU A 371 3.46 14.68 3.27
C LEU A 371 4.67 13.93 3.85
N ILE A 372 4.44 12.89 4.64
CA ILE A 372 5.54 12.11 5.23
C ILE A 372 6.36 11.40 4.15
N MET A 373 5.72 10.79 3.15
CA MET A 373 6.43 10.13 2.06
C MET A 373 7.20 11.13 1.18
N LEU A 374 6.62 12.30 0.93
CA LEU A 374 7.29 13.39 0.24
C LEU A 374 8.58 13.78 0.98
N LEU A 375 8.48 14.13 2.26
CA LEU A 375 9.63 14.58 3.06
C LEU A 375 10.71 13.49 3.18
N ALA A 376 10.30 12.25 3.41
CA ALA A 376 11.22 11.11 3.52
C ALA A 376 11.91 10.77 2.18
N GLY A 377 11.28 11.07 1.04
CA GLY A 377 11.80 10.75 -0.30
C GLY A 377 12.55 11.87 -1.00
N MET A 378 12.60 13.06 -0.42
CA MET A 378 13.23 14.23 -1.05
C MET A 378 14.76 14.18 -0.99
N LYS A 379 15.38 14.73 -2.03
CA LYS A 379 16.81 15.07 -2.07
C LYS A 379 16.98 16.47 -2.66
N ASN A 380 17.56 17.38 -1.89
CA ASN A 380 17.81 18.77 -2.30
C ASN A 380 16.55 19.47 -2.86
N GLY A 381 15.39 19.23 -2.22
CA GLY A 381 14.12 19.81 -2.66
C GLY A 381 13.43 19.09 -3.82
N GLU A 382 14.00 18.00 -4.34
CA GLU A 382 13.40 17.20 -5.41
C GLU A 382 12.92 15.84 -4.85
N LEU A 383 11.71 15.43 -5.24
CA LEU A 383 11.19 14.10 -4.89
C LEU A 383 11.88 13.05 -5.77
N THR A 384 12.77 12.29 -5.16
CA THR A 384 13.53 11.24 -5.85
C THR A 384 13.04 9.83 -5.51
N GLN A 385 12.48 9.65 -4.31
CA GLN A 385 12.05 8.36 -3.76
C GLN A 385 10.78 8.56 -2.92
N GLY A 386 10.16 7.47 -2.50
CA GLY A 386 9.02 7.52 -1.58
C GLY A 386 7.73 7.99 -2.23
N ALA A 387 6.91 7.04 -2.69
CA ALA A 387 5.61 7.35 -3.25
C ALA A 387 4.50 7.10 -2.22
N PRO A 388 3.65 8.08 -1.94
CA PRO A 388 2.35 7.77 -1.35
C PRO A 388 1.53 7.02 -2.39
N ILE A 389 0.85 5.98 -1.94
CA ILE A 389 0.10 5.08 -2.81
C ILE A 389 -1.37 5.22 -2.44
N GLY A 390 -2.19 5.49 -3.43
CA GLY A 390 -3.63 5.64 -3.26
C GLY A 390 -4.33 4.35 -2.88
N GLY A 391 -5.50 4.48 -2.28
CA GLY A 391 -6.32 3.36 -1.83
C GLY A 391 -6.94 2.56 -2.96
N MET A 392 -7.41 1.37 -2.66
CA MET A 392 -8.17 0.55 -3.59
C MET A 392 -9.50 1.21 -3.95
N ALA A 393 -9.87 1.21 -5.22
CA ALA A 393 -11.23 1.54 -5.63
C ALA A 393 -12.17 0.43 -5.17
N ALA A 394 -12.86 0.66 -4.07
CA ALA A 394 -13.79 -0.30 -3.46
C ALA A 394 -15.21 -0.15 -4.04
N VAL A 395 -15.33 -0.18 -5.36
CA VAL A 395 -16.62 -0.07 -6.05
C VAL A 395 -16.88 -1.35 -6.82
N MET A 396 -18.06 -1.92 -6.65
CA MET A 396 -18.50 -3.04 -7.45
C MET A 396 -18.87 -2.53 -8.86
N ILE A 397 -18.01 -2.81 -9.84
CA ILE A 397 -18.16 -2.31 -11.21
C ILE A 397 -19.22 -3.04 -12.05
N TYR A 398 -19.78 -4.13 -11.53
CA TYR A 398 -20.82 -4.92 -12.20
C TYR A 398 -22.22 -4.53 -11.73
N GLN A 399 -23.22 -4.78 -12.56
CA GLN A 399 -24.61 -4.54 -12.17
C GLN A 399 -25.03 -5.46 -11.02
N PRO A 400 -25.84 -4.98 -10.07
CA PRO A 400 -26.44 -5.82 -9.04
C PRO A 400 -27.23 -6.97 -9.66
N GLY A 401 -27.14 -8.16 -9.08
CA GLY A 401 -27.82 -9.37 -9.58
C GLY A 401 -27.06 -10.17 -10.63
N ASP A 402 -25.95 -9.64 -11.16
CA ASP A 402 -25.01 -10.38 -12.02
C ASP A 402 -23.57 -10.34 -11.46
N PRO A 403 -23.35 -10.73 -10.19
CA PRO A 403 -22.04 -10.61 -9.55
C PRO A 403 -20.95 -11.47 -10.21
N TYR A 404 -21.35 -12.39 -11.08
CA TYR A 404 -20.43 -13.29 -11.79
C TYR A 404 -20.67 -13.33 -13.31
N GLY A 405 -21.70 -12.63 -13.81
CA GLY A 405 -22.06 -12.62 -15.23
C GLY A 405 -21.07 -11.84 -16.08
N ARG A 406 -20.35 -10.87 -15.49
CA ARG A 406 -19.35 -10.00 -16.15
C ARG A 406 -19.81 -9.45 -17.51
N SER A 407 -21.11 -9.53 -17.78
CA SER A 407 -21.71 -9.16 -19.05
C SER A 407 -22.18 -7.71 -19.07
N LYS A 408 -22.43 -7.14 -17.88
CA LYS A 408 -22.97 -5.79 -17.76
C LYS A 408 -22.22 -5.00 -16.70
N TYR A 409 -21.55 -3.94 -17.13
CA TYR A 409 -20.94 -3.00 -16.21
C TYR A 409 -21.98 -2.01 -15.68
N ASN A 410 -21.77 -1.55 -14.47
CA ASN A 410 -22.51 -0.44 -13.89
C ASN A 410 -21.83 0.89 -14.26
N PRO A 411 -22.38 1.71 -15.16
CA PRO A 411 -21.74 2.96 -15.59
C PRO A 411 -21.53 3.95 -14.44
N LEU A 412 -22.43 3.97 -13.44
CA LEU A 412 -22.31 4.84 -12.29
C LEU A 412 -21.14 4.41 -11.37
N ALA A 413 -20.98 3.11 -11.17
CA ALA A 413 -19.87 2.57 -10.39
C ALA A 413 -18.52 2.83 -11.08
N LEU A 414 -18.44 2.65 -12.39
CA LEU A 414 -17.25 2.97 -13.17
C LEU A 414 -16.93 4.47 -13.07
N ARG A 415 -17.95 5.33 -13.19
CA ARG A 415 -17.77 6.78 -13.04
C ARG A 415 -17.31 7.16 -11.64
N ALA A 416 -17.92 6.58 -10.60
CA ALA A 416 -17.54 6.83 -9.20
C ALA A 416 -16.07 6.43 -8.93
N MET A 417 -15.65 5.25 -9.40
CA MET A 417 -14.26 4.80 -9.33
C MET A 417 -13.33 5.81 -9.97
N ALA A 418 -13.72 6.28 -11.07
CA ALA A 418 -13.01 7.18 -11.91
C ALA A 418 -12.80 8.55 -11.25
N ILE A 419 -13.84 9.13 -10.70
CA ILE A 419 -13.78 10.39 -9.93
C ILE A 419 -12.95 10.20 -8.65
N ASP A 420 -13.07 9.05 -7.99
CA ASP A 420 -12.24 8.75 -6.82
C ASP A 420 -10.74 8.76 -7.14
N LYS A 421 -10.33 8.13 -8.24
CA LYS A 421 -8.93 8.13 -8.68
C LYS A 421 -8.44 9.50 -9.12
N LEU A 422 -9.27 10.28 -9.79
CA LEU A 422 -8.96 11.66 -10.13
C LEU A 422 -8.76 12.51 -8.86
N ARG A 423 -9.69 12.43 -7.92
CA ARG A 423 -9.59 13.12 -6.62
C ARG A 423 -8.28 12.75 -5.92
N GLU A 424 -7.93 11.47 -5.87
CA GLU A 424 -6.70 10.98 -5.28
C GLU A 424 -5.47 11.61 -5.96
N ARG A 425 -5.47 11.69 -7.28
CA ARG A 425 -4.43 12.35 -8.06
C ARG A 425 -4.29 13.82 -7.69
N LEU A 426 -5.41 14.55 -7.60
CA LEU A 426 -5.41 15.96 -7.23
C LEU A 426 -4.95 16.21 -5.79
N LEU A 427 -5.27 15.30 -4.85
CA LEU A 427 -4.77 15.35 -3.48
C LEU A 427 -3.24 15.26 -3.38
N GLY A 428 -2.60 14.61 -4.34
CA GLY A 428 -1.16 14.47 -4.42
C GLY A 428 -0.43 15.70 -4.93
N LEU A 429 -1.15 16.72 -5.41
CA LEU A 429 -0.52 17.97 -5.84
C LEU A 429 -0.22 18.84 -4.63
N ILE A 430 1.05 18.90 -4.23
CA ILE A 430 1.54 19.66 -3.09
C ILE A 430 2.44 20.78 -3.60
N PHE A 431 2.13 22.01 -3.23
CA PHE A 431 2.92 23.18 -3.58
C PHE A 431 3.64 23.75 -2.36
N VAL A 432 4.95 23.83 -2.43
CA VAL A 432 5.80 24.48 -1.43
C VAL A 432 6.27 25.82 -1.99
N PRO A 433 5.71 26.94 -1.53
CA PRO A 433 6.09 28.27 -2.02
C PRO A 433 7.51 28.63 -1.60
N GLN A 434 8.22 29.37 -2.46
CA GLN A 434 9.59 29.83 -2.21
C GLN A 434 9.66 31.04 -1.24
N GLY A 435 8.53 31.61 -0.89
CA GLY A 435 8.43 32.75 0.02
C GLY A 435 7.01 32.87 0.57
N PRO A 436 6.74 33.91 1.37
CA PRO A 436 5.41 34.09 1.96
C PRO A 436 4.37 34.37 0.86
N LEU A 437 3.23 33.72 0.98
CA LEU A 437 2.07 34.02 0.16
C LEU A 437 1.20 35.09 0.83
N PRO A 438 0.46 35.90 0.06
CA PRO A 438 -0.55 36.77 0.61
C PRO A 438 -1.54 35.98 1.49
N ALA A 439 -2.05 36.59 2.55
CA ALA A 439 -3.00 35.94 3.44
C ALA A 439 -4.23 35.45 2.66
N GLY A 440 -4.56 34.16 2.83
CA GLY A 440 -5.67 33.52 2.14
C GLY A 440 -5.44 33.19 0.65
N ALA A 441 -4.25 33.44 0.12
CA ALA A 441 -3.94 33.10 -1.27
C ALA A 441 -3.91 31.58 -1.48
N GLN A 442 -4.66 31.13 -2.47
CA GLN A 442 -4.64 29.76 -2.96
C GLN A 442 -4.29 29.76 -4.45
N PRO A 443 -3.00 29.65 -4.79
CA PRO A 443 -2.57 29.68 -6.19
C PRO A 443 -3.16 28.49 -6.95
N THR A 444 -3.58 28.74 -8.18
CA THR A 444 -4.02 27.68 -9.07
C THR A 444 -2.82 26.94 -9.65
N LEU A 445 -3.05 25.71 -10.12
CA LEU A 445 -2.03 24.95 -10.86
C LEU A 445 -1.52 25.77 -12.06
N GLU A 446 -2.41 26.48 -12.76
CA GLU A 446 -2.05 27.34 -13.89
C GLU A 446 -1.12 28.48 -13.46
N ASP A 447 -1.37 29.13 -12.31
CA ASP A 447 -0.51 30.20 -11.78
C ASP A 447 0.91 29.71 -11.48
N ILE A 448 0.99 28.50 -10.92
CA ILE A 448 2.26 27.87 -10.56
C ILE A 448 3.04 27.50 -11.82
N LEU A 449 2.40 26.82 -12.76
CA LEU A 449 3.04 26.39 -14.01
C LEU A 449 3.45 27.57 -14.89
N ALA A 450 2.70 28.65 -14.88
CA ALA A 450 3.06 29.89 -15.57
C ALA A 450 4.14 30.73 -14.85
N GLY A 451 4.62 30.26 -13.69
CA GLY A 451 5.63 30.96 -12.89
C GLY A 451 5.14 32.26 -12.23
N ARG A 452 3.81 32.49 -12.19
CA ARG A 452 3.21 33.64 -11.49
C ARG A 452 3.40 33.56 -9.98
N VAL A 453 3.49 32.33 -9.45
CA VAL A 453 3.82 32.04 -8.05
C VAL A 453 5.03 31.11 -8.02
N LYS A 454 6.11 31.56 -7.38
CA LYS A 454 7.36 30.79 -7.31
C LYS A 454 7.31 29.76 -6.17
N GLY A 455 7.77 28.55 -6.46
CA GLY A 455 7.84 27.45 -5.51
C GLY A 455 8.06 26.12 -6.21
N HIS A 456 8.03 25.06 -5.43
CA HIS A 456 8.15 23.67 -5.92
C HIS A 456 6.78 23.00 -5.90
N LEU A 457 6.37 22.47 -7.05
CA LEU A 457 5.17 21.67 -7.19
C LEU A 457 5.54 20.19 -7.20
N TYR A 458 4.99 19.45 -6.26
CA TYR A 458 5.19 18.02 -6.13
C TYR A 458 3.93 17.28 -6.57
N ASP A 459 4.16 16.18 -7.26
CA ASP A 459 3.18 15.28 -7.79
C ASP A 459 3.30 13.93 -7.06
N ALA A 460 2.63 13.80 -5.92
CA ALA A 460 2.87 12.71 -5.00
C ALA A 460 2.07 11.44 -5.34
N TYR A 461 0.74 11.52 -5.52
CA TYR A 461 -0.09 10.34 -5.78
C TYR A 461 -0.06 9.89 -7.25
N ARG A 462 1.02 9.21 -7.63
CA ARG A 462 1.22 8.66 -8.98
C ARG A 462 0.94 7.16 -9.06
N GLN A 463 0.53 6.54 -7.96
CA GLN A 463 0.19 5.13 -7.88
C GLN A 463 -1.16 4.94 -7.20
N SER A 464 -1.92 3.96 -7.68
CA SER A 464 -3.22 3.61 -7.14
C SER A 464 -3.55 2.13 -7.33
N TRP A 465 -4.56 1.66 -6.61
CA TRP A 465 -4.99 0.27 -6.57
C TRP A 465 -6.32 0.01 -7.29
N VAL A 466 -6.42 -1.18 -7.89
CA VAL A 466 -7.67 -1.77 -8.36
C VAL A 466 -7.73 -3.26 -8.02
N ALA A 467 -8.94 -3.79 -7.87
CA ALA A 467 -9.18 -5.19 -7.48
C ALA A 467 -9.62 -6.09 -8.63
N SER A 468 -9.78 -5.56 -9.85
CA SER A 468 -10.15 -6.38 -11.01
C SER A 468 -9.42 -5.93 -12.27
N PRO A 469 -9.14 -6.87 -13.21
CA PRO A 469 -8.54 -6.52 -14.49
C PRO A 469 -9.37 -5.49 -15.27
N GLU A 470 -10.68 -5.59 -15.22
CA GLU A 470 -11.59 -4.65 -15.90
C GLU A 470 -11.50 -3.24 -15.30
N ALA A 471 -11.43 -3.14 -13.97
CA ALA A 471 -11.16 -1.86 -13.30
C ALA A 471 -9.79 -1.31 -13.69
N ALA A 472 -8.80 -2.18 -13.93
CA ALA A 472 -7.48 -1.77 -14.40
C ALA A 472 -7.55 -1.11 -15.79
N TYR A 473 -8.33 -1.65 -16.71
CA TYR A 473 -8.52 -1.03 -18.03
C TYR A 473 -9.18 0.35 -17.92
N VAL A 474 -10.25 0.46 -17.15
CA VAL A 474 -10.93 1.75 -16.92
C VAL A 474 -9.98 2.74 -16.27
N ALA A 475 -9.28 2.35 -15.22
CA ALA A 475 -8.35 3.24 -14.52
C ALA A 475 -7.13 3.61 -15.40
N ALA A 476 -6.57 2.69 -16.15
CA ALA A 476 -5.42 2.95 -17.04
C ALA A 476 -5.75 3.94 -18.16
N GLY A 477 -6.99 3.87 -18.71
CA GLY A 477 -7.44 4.79 -19.76
C GLY A 477 -7.95 6.13 -19.25
N ASN A 478 -8.28 6.23 -17.98
CA ASN A 478 -9.13 7.29 -17.44
C ASN A 478 -8.53 8.14 -16.35
N VAL A 479 -7.53 7.59 -15.65
CA VAL A 479 -6.87 8.35 -14.59
C VAL A 479 -5.50 8.74 -15.11
N PRO A 480 -5.18 10.02 -15.13
CA PRO A 480 -3.89 10.49 -15.60
C PRO A 480 -2.80 10.24 -14.54
N LEU A 481 -2.70 9.00 -14.03
CA LEU A 481 -1.66 8.64 -13.06
C LEU A 481 -0.25 8.86 -13.62
N ARG A 482 -0.12 8.74 -14.95
CA ARG A 482 1.13 8.95 -15.67
C ARG A 482 1.16 10.23 -16.50
N ALA A 483 0.04 10.96 -16.60
CA ALA A 483 0.01 12.25 -17.28
C ALA A 483 0.91 13.26 -16.56
N GLY A 484 1.53 14.14 -17.31
CA GLY A 484 2.24 15.28 -16.76
C GLY A 484 1.29 16.20 -16.00
N VAL A 485 1.78 16.88 -14.97
CA VAL A 485 0.96 17.79 -14.15
C VAL A 485 0.27 18.86 -15.02
N ALA A 486 0.94 19.35 -16.06
CA ALA A 486 0.39 20.33 -17.00
C ALA A 486 -0.84 19.82 -17.78
N GLU A 487 -0.93 18.50 -17.99
CA GLU A 487 -2.01 17.90 -18.78
C GLU A 487 -3.29 17.67 -17.94
N ILE A 488 -3.18 17.66 -16.61
CA ILE A 488 -4.31 17.28 -15.73
C ILE A 488 -5.48 18.24 -15.89
N GLN A 489 -5.23 19.55 -15.99
CA GLN A 489 -6.30 20.54 -16.16
C GLN A 489 -7.02 20.35 -17.52
N SER A 490 -6.27 20.08 -18.58
CA SER A 490 -6.89 19.84 -19.91
C SER A 490 -7.74 18.57 -19.93
N ILE A 491 -7.34 17.55 -19.16
CA ILE A 491 -8.15 16.31 -19.00
C ILE A 491 -9.46 16.63 -18.27
N LEU A 492 -9.45 17.51 -17.27
CA LEU A 492 -10.66 17.93 -16.56
C LEU A 492 -11.62 18.74 -17.42
N ASP A 493 -11.07 19.57 -18.30
CA ASP A 493 -11.84 20.48 -19.17
C ASP A 493 -12.20 19.86 -20.53
N GLY A 494 -11.59 18.71 -20.88
CA GLY A 494 -11.76 18.05 -22.17
C GLY A 494 -13.12 17.35 -22.35
N PRO A 495 -13.43 16.95 -23.58
CA PRO A 495 -14.65 16.20 -23.87
C PRO A 495 -14.60 14.79 -23.26
N ARG A 496 -15.78 14.21 -23.02
CA ARG A 496 -15.86 12.80 -22.61
C ARG A 496 -15.28 11.90 -23.69
N GLU A 497 -14.26 11.16 -23.32
CA GLU A 497 -13.73 10.10 -24.15
C GLU A 497 -14.26 8.74 -23.66
N MET A 498 -14.34 7.77 -24.54
CA MET A 498 -14.73 6.40 -24.24
C MET A 498 -13.53 5.50 -24.46
N VAL A 499 -13.25 4.62 -23.52
CA VAL A 499 -12.22 3.56 -23.65
C VAL A 499 -12.92 2.27 -24.04
N GLU A 500 -12.41 1.58 -25.05
CA GLU A 500 -12.91 0.29 -25.42
C GLU A 500 -12.23 -0.82 -24.62
N VAL A 501 -13.03 -1.61 -23.90
CA VAL A 501 -12.55 -2.78 -23.15
C VAL A 501 -13.33 -4.01 -23.61
N ASN A 502 -12.64 -4.96 -24.20
CA ASN A 502 -13.23 -6.19 -24.75
C ASN A 502 -14.41 -5.92 -25.71
N GLY A 503 -14.24 -4.94 -26.60
CA GLY A 503 -15.26 -4.55 -27.59
C GLY A 503 -16.42 -3.74 -26.99
N ARG A 504 -16.29 -3.20 -25.78
CA ARG A 504 -17.32 -2.38 -25.13
C ARG A 504 -16.78 -1.02 -24.77
N PRO A 505 -17.46 0.05 -25.20
CA PRO A 505 -17.09 1.40 -24.80
C PRO A 505 -17.42 1.63 -23.32
N LEU A 506 -16.45 2.06 -22.55
CA LEU A 506 -16.59 2.45 -21.15
C LEU A 506 -16.31 3.95 -21.00
N PRO A 507 -17.13 4.67 -20.21
CA PRO A 507 -16.91 6.10 -20.03
C PRO A 507 -15.59 6.38 -19.35
N THR A 508 -14.81 7.28 -19.93
CA THR A 508 -13.58 7.73 -19.33
C THR A 508 -13.84 8.66 -18.16
N VAL A 509 -12.79 8.84 -17.40
CA VAL A 509 -12.73 9.75 -16.28
C VAL A 509 -12.12 11.05 -16.71
N GLY A 510 -12.43 12.08 -15.98
CA GLY A 510 -11.72 13.36 -16.05
C GLY A 510 -12.35 14.34 -17.02
N SER A 511 -12.66 13.93 -18.22
CA SER A 511 -13.30 14.82 -19.18
C SER A 511 -14.81 14.94 -18.94
N GLY A 512 -15.34 16.15 -19.06
CA GLY A 512 -16.78 16.43 -18.93
C GLY A 512 -17.33 16.13 -17.53
N LEU A 513 -16.68 16.66 -16.49
CA LEU A 513 -17.20 16.62 -15.12
C LEU A 513 -18.58 17.27 -15.07
N THR A 514 -19.52 16.62 -14.39
CA THR A 514 -20.82 17.22 -14.07
C THR A 514 -20.64 18.30 -13.00
N ASP A 515 -21.63 19.19 -12.87
CA ASP A 515 -21.61 20.23 -11.83
C ASP A 515 -21.52 19.64 -10.43
N ALA A 516 -22.19 18.51 -10.18
CA ALA A 516 -22.12 17.81 -8.89
C ALA A 516 -20.70 17.29 -8.60
N GLU A 517 -20.01 16.72 -9.60
CA GLU A 517 -18.63 16.25 -9.47
C GLU A 517 -17.67 17.43 -9.25
N ARG A 518 -17.84 18.53 -9.98
CA ARG A 518 -17.06 19.76 -9.77
C ARG A 518 -17.28 20.31 -8.37
N HIS A 519 -18.55 20.37 -7.93
CA HIS A 519 -18.89 20.81 -6.58
C HIS A 519 -18.24 19.92 -5.50
N LEU A 520 -18.27 18.60 -5.68
CA LEU A 520 -17.59 17.66 -4.77
C LEU A 520 -16.10 17.96 -4.67
N LEU A 521 -15.40 18.09 -5.79
CA LEU A 521 -13.95 18.38 -5.79
C LEU A 521 -13.66 19.77 -5.18
N ALA A 522 -14.48 20.77 -5.48
CA ALA A 522 -14.34 22.11 -4.93
C ALA A 522 -14.60 22.14 -3.42
N SER A 523 -15.61 21.42 -2.91
CA SER A 523 -15.90 21.33 -1.47
C SER A 523 -14.77 20.66 -0.67
N ARG A 524 -13.85 19.99 -1.35
CA ARG A 524 -12.66 19.36 -0.77
C ARG A 524 -11.38 20.19 -0.99
N GLY A 525 -11.52 21.40 -1.52
CA GLY A 525 -10.39 22.30 -1.78
C GLY A 525 -9.44 21.81 -2.87
N LEU A 526 -9.93 21.02 -3.83
CA LEU A 526 -9.16 20.52 -4.96
C LEU A 526 -9.35 21.37 -6.22
N LEU A 527 -10.49 22.05 -6.29
CA LEU A 527 -10.80 23.06 -7.32
C LEU A 527 -11.27 24.36 -6.63
N ASN A 528 -11.00 25.48 -7.26
CA ASN A 528 -11.61 26.75 -6.87
C ASN A 528 -13.02 26.94 -7.48
N ALA A 529 -13.67 28.05 -7.19
CA ALA A 529 -15.02 28.37 -7.68
C ALA A 529 -15.09 28.46 -9.23
N GLN A 530 -13.96 28.69 -9.90
CA GLN A 530 -13.83 28.73 -11.37
C GLN A 530 -13.50 27.35 -11.97
N GLY A 531 -13.47 26.29 -11.16
CA GLY A 531 -13.15 24.93 -11.59
C GLY A 531 -11.66 24.69 -11.87
N LYS A 532 -10.78 25.60 -11.45
CA LYS A 532 -9.33 25.45 -11.63
C LYS A 532 -8.73 24.66 -10.47
N ILE A 533 -7.76 23.79 -10.79
CA ILE A 533 -7.05 22.96 -9.80
C ILE A 533 -6.27 23.86 -8.83
N THR A 534 -6.44 23.60 -7.53
CA THR A 534 -5.72 24.25 -6.44
C THR A 534 -4.89 23.23 -5.68
N PRO A 535 -3.57 23.17 -5.89
CA PRO A 535 -2.69 22.29 -5.12
C PRO A 535 -2.73 22.60 -3.62
N TRP A 536 -2.49 21.60 -2.80
CA TRP A 536 -2.35 21.81 -1.37
C TRP A 536 -1.07 22.60 -1.06
N VAL A 537 -1.22 23.77 -0.47
CA VAL A 537 -0.09 24.63 -0.10
C VAL A 537 0.49 24.18 1.23
N VAL A 538 1.79 23.85 1.25
CA VAL A 538 2.55 23.51 2.45
C VAL A 538 3.74 24.45 2.54
N THR A 539 3.75 25.36 3.50
CA THR A 539 4.88 26.30 3.65
C THR A 539 6.07 25.60 4.33
N ALA A 540 7.28 26.01 3.98
CA ALA A 540 8.49 25.51 4.64
C ALA A 540 8.46 25.77 6.16
N GLU A 541 7.80 26.87 6.57
CA GLU A 541 7.62 27.17 7.99
C GLU A 541 6.70 26.17 8.71
N ALA A 542 5.63 25.72 8.06
CA ALA A 542 4.69 24.75 8.63
C ALA A 542 5.33 23.37 8.90
N ILE A 543 6.43 23.04 8.20
CA ILE A 543 7.16 21.78 8.35
C ILE A 543 8.55 21.96 8.93
N ALA A 544 8.88 23.13 9.48
CA ALA A 544 10.25 23.49 9.84
C ALA A 544 10.82 22.75 11.04
N THR A 545 9.97 22.23 11.92
CA THR A 545 10.34 21.47 13.13
C THR A 545 9.42 20.27 13.34
N PRO A 546 9.84 19.28 14.13
CA PRO A 546 8.99 18.15 14.48
C PRO A 546 7.62 18.54 15.04
N GLU A 547 7.55 19.55 15.91
CA GLU A 547 6.31 20.01 16.54
C GLU A 547 5.38 20.68 15.55
N LYS A 548 5.90 21.40 14.55
CA LYS A 548 5.10 21.99 13.50
C LYS A 548 4.58 20.94 12.53
N LEU A 549 5.44 20.00 12.11
CA LEU A 549 5.08 18.92 11.19
C LEU A 549 4.02 17.99 11.80
N LEU A 550 4.20 17.58 13.06
CA LEU A 550 3.28 16.73 13.80
C LEU A 550 2.46 17.56 14.79
N SER A 551 1.84 18.64 14.29
CA SER A 551 1.05 19.54 15.09
C SER A 551 -0.19 18.87 15.66
N ARG A 552 -0.74 19.47 16.74
CA ARG A 552 -1.97 19.00 17.36
C ARG A 552 -3.14 19.05 16.37
N GLU A 553 -3.22 20.09 15.56
CA GLU A 553 -4.28 20.28 14.57
C GLU A 553 -4.24 19.21 13.48
N LEU A 554 -3.05 18.87 12.97
CA LEU A 554 -2.88 17.78 12.02
C LEU A 554 -3.35 16.45 12.64
N TRP A 555 -2.92 16.22 13.87
CA TRP A 555 -3.28 15.03 14.62
C TRP A 555 -4.79 14.91 14.86
N GLU A 556 -5.43 15.97 15.32
CA GLU A 556 -6.87 16.03 15.52
C GLU A 556 -7.62 15.84 14.20
N SER A 557 -7.07 16.30 13.07
CA SER A 557 -7.68 16.12 11.76
C SER A 557 -7.66 14.65 11.30
N ILE A 558 -6.57 13.92 11.54
CA ILE A 558 -6.45 12.49 11.15
C ILE A 558 -7.41 11.62 11.97
N TYR A 559 -7.63 11.95 13.23
CA TYR A 559 -8.48 11.21 14.16
C TYR A 559 -9.83 11.89 14.45
N SER A 560 -10.25 12.84 13.63
CA SER A 560 -11.41 13.69 13.91
C SER A 560 -12.77 13.01 13.69
N VAL A 561 -12.83 11.89 12.94
CA VAL A 561 -14.11 11.18 12.73
C VAL A 561 -14.83 10.86 14.03
N PRO A 562 -14.14 10.46 15.10
CA PRO A 562 -14.81 10.22 16.37
C PRO A 562 -15.10 11.49 17.20
N LYS A 563 -14.42 12.61 16.95
CA LYS A 563 -14.33 13.69 17.95
C LYS A 563 -15.26 14.87 17.78
N GLY A 564 -16.07 14.96 16.76
CA GLY A 564 -16.87 16.17 16.70
C GLY A 564 -17.68 16.39 15.45
N ASP A 565 -17.35 15.69 14.41
CA ASP A 565 -18.13 15.74 13.17
C ASP A 565 -19.38 14.86 13.25
N ILE A 566 -19.46 14.03 14.30
CA ILE A 566 -20.59 13.16 14.58
C ILE A 566 -21.11 13.51 15.97
N THR A 567 -21.97 14.50 16.03
CA THR A 567 -22.86 14.68 17.17
C THR A 567 -24.04 13.70 17.03
N ILE A 568 -24.64 13.31 18.15
CA ILE A 568 -25.89 12.52 18.15
C ILE A 568 -26.94 13.17 17.23
N GLU A 569 -26.97 14.48 17.14
CA GLU A 569 -27.83 15.24 16.24
C GLU A 569 -27.52 14.98 14.76
N ARG A 570 -26.24 14.87 14.37
CA ARG A 570 -25.87 14.49 13.00
C ARG A 570 -26.17 13.03 12.69
N ILE A 571 -26.04 12.14 13.67
CA ILE A 571 -26.49 10.74 13.52
C ILE A 571 -28.01 10.72 13.35
N GLN A 572 -28.76 11.47 14.13
CA GLN A 572 -30.23 11.56 14.03
C GLN A 572 -30.70 12.21 12.72
N HIS A 573 -29.89 13.08 12.11
CA HIS A 573 -30.19 13.66 10.78
C HIS A 573 -29.78 12.76 9.61
N ALA A 574 -28.95 11.76 9.84
CA ALA A 574 -28.55 10.79 8.82
C ALA A 574 -29.51 9.59 8.72
N PHE A 575 -30.41 9.43 9.68
CA PHE A 575 -31.53 8.50 9.69
C PHE A 575 -32.85 9.24 9.50
#